data_1d123650b3fd40fb7f4eb818c7e109a3
#
_entry.id   1d123650b3fd40fb7f4eb818c7e109a3
#
_cell.length_a   1.000
_cell.length_b   1.000
_cell.length_c   1.000
_cell.angle_alpha   90.00
_cell.angle_beta   90.00
_cell.angle_gamma   90.00
#
_symmetry.space_group_name_H-M   'P 1'
#
loop_
_entity.id
_entity.type
_entity.pdbx_description
1 polymer ?
#
loop_
_entity_poly.entity_id
_entity_poly.type
_entity_poly.pdbx_seq_one_letter_code
_entity_poly.pdbx_strand_id
1 'polypeptide(L)'
;SNEVFNDASQMSAKHAGDEAIIVIEGVYKRFKDFEALKNINVKVGRQEVVVVIGPSGSGKSTLIRCINRLEVHDDGNISVDGTALTTDIKNIQEIRRETGMVFQGFNLFPHLTVLTNVAIGPRRVRGLPKSEAEKLAMELLTRVKIPEQADKFPAQLSGGQQQRVAIARALA
;
A
#
# COMPACT_ATOMS: atom_id res chain seq x y z
N SER A 1 16.97 4.40 33.56
CA SER A 1 15.78 5.23 33.27
C SER A 1 15.63 5.33 31.77
N ASN A 2 14.87 4.40 31.18
CA ASN A 2 14.50 4.44 29.77
C ASN A 2 13.07 5.00 29.70
N GLU A 3 12.95 6.28 29.55
CA GLU A 3 11.70 6.90 29.10
C GLU A 3 11.62 6.71 27.59
N VAL A 4 10.85 5.71 27.18
CA VAL A 4 10.42 5.52 25.79
C VAL A 4 9.40 6.61 25.52
N PHE A 5 9.73 7.53 24.62
CA PHE A 5 8.81 8.55 24.13
C PHE A 5 7.58 7.87 23.50
N ASN A 6 6.51 7.81 24.28
CA ASN A 6 5.21 7.26 23.90
C ASN A 6 4.22 8.43 23.73
N ASP A 7 4.53 9.37 22.85
CA ASP A 7 3.64 10.49 22.56
C ASP A 7 3.32 10.56 21.05
N ALA A 8 2.50 9.60 20.63
CA ALA A 8 1.84 9.62 19.32
C ALA A 8 0.54 10.47 19.36
N SER A 9 0.27 11.20 20.46
CA SER A 9 -0.99 11.91 20.69
C SER A 9 -1.05 13.33 20.11
N GLN A 10 -0.02 13.77 19.36
CA GLN A 10 -0.03 15.11 18.74
C GLN A 10 0.34 15.08 17.26
N MET A 11 -0.35 14.32 16.46
CA MET A 11 -0.49 14.66 15.04
C MET A 11 -1.79 15.47 14.88
N SER A 12 -1.67 16.77 15.12
CA SER A 12 -2.74 17.74 14.88
C SER A 12 -3.07 17.78 13.39
N ALA A 13 -4.19 17.18 13.02
CA ALA A 13 -4.80 17.36 11.71
C ALA A 13 -5.28 18.82 11.57
N LYS A 14 -4.51 19.64 10.90
CA LYS A 14 -5.03 20.87 10.28
C LYS A 14 -5.50 20.48 8.88
N HIS A 15 -6.73 20.08 8.73
CA HIS A 15 -7.64 20.38 7.62
C HIS A 15 -8.99 19.73 7.93
N ALA A 16 -9.87 20.46 8.61
CA ALA A 16 -11.29 20.15 8.66
C ALA A 16 -11.89 20.61 7.33
N GLY A 17 -12.26 19.66 6.46
CA GLY A 17 -12.96 19.98 5.22
C GLY A 17 -13.06 18.85 4.22
N ASP A 18 -12.08 17.96 4.15
CA ASP A 18 -12.11 16.87 3.19
C ASP A 18 -12.38 15.53 3.88
N GLU A 19 -13.29 14.76 3.28
CA GLU A 19 -13.67 13.42 3.70
C GLU A 19 -12.41 12.52 3.76
N ALA A 20 -12.10 11.99 4.95
CA ALA A 20 -10.90 11.17 5.13
C ALA A 20 -11.02 9.88 4.32
N ILE A 21 -10.01 9.61 3.48
CA ILE A 21 -9.98 8.39 2.65
C ILE A 21 -9.52 7.17 3.45
N ILE A 22 -8.70 7.36 4.49
CA ILE A 22 -8.32 6.30 5.43
C ILE A 22 -8.60 6.79 6.84
N VAL A 23 -9.30 5.97 7.62
CA VAL A 23 -9.56 6.22 9.04
C VAL A 23 -9.14 4.99 9.83
N ILE A 24 -8.28 5.20 10.81
CA ILE A 24 -7.78 4.19 11.75
C ILE A 24 -8.12 4.67 13.15
N GLU A 25 -8.86 3.87 13.91
CA GLU A 25 -9.35 4.24 15.25
C GLU A 25 -9.09 3.13 16.25
N GLY A 26 -8.30 3.43 17.26
CA GLY A 26 -8.02 2.54 18.37
C GLY A 26 -7.41 1.20 17.96
N VAL A 27 -6.56 1.17 16.92
CA VAL A 27 -6.05 -0.08 16.37
C VAL A 27 -4.93 -0.65 17.24
N TYR A 28 -5.06 -1.93 17.53
CA TYR A 28 -4.04 -2.75 18.22
C TYR A 28 -3.62 -3.92 17.33
N LYS A 29 -2.33 -4.29 17.45
CA LYS A 29 -1.80 -5.53 16.87
C LYS A 29 -0.74 -6.11 17.78
N ARG A 30 -0.90 -7.40 18.11
CA ARG A 30 0.02 -8.16 18.93
C ARG A 30 0.56 -9.35 18.16
N PHE A 31 1.83 -9.65 18.36
CA PHE A 31 2.49 -10.86 17.88
C PHE A 31 3.03 -11.60 19.10
N LYS A 32 2.30 -12.62 19.58
CA LYS A 32 2.58 -13.30 20.86
C LYS A 32 2.69 -12.26 21.99
N ASP A 33 3.89 -12.11 22.57
CA ASP A 33 4.16 -11.20 23.70
C ASP A 33 4.58 -9.78 23.25
N PHE A 34 4.65 -9.52 21.95
CA PHE A 34 5.05 -8.23 21.40
C PHE A 34 3.85 -7.44 20.85
N GLU A 35 3.61 -6.28 21.43
CA GLU A 35 2.58 -5.35 20.98
C GLU A 35 3.15 -4.41 19.89
N ALA A 36 2.89 -4.73 18.64
CA ALA A 36 3.41 -4.00 17.48
C ALA A 36 2.66 -2.69 17.22
N LEU A 37 1.35 -2.67 17.47
CA LEU A 37 0.50 -1.47 17.37
C LEU A 37 -0.29 -1.34 18.66
N LYS A 38 -0.33 -0.12 19.22
CA LYS A 38 -1.02 0.20 20.45
C LYS A 38 -1.83 1.46 20.32
N ASN A 39 -3.16 1.31 20.34
CA ASN A 39 -4.12 2.42 20.28
C ASN A 39 -3.82 3.42 19.15
N ILE A 40 -3.56 2.91 17.94
CA ILE A 40 -3.20 3.76 16.81
C ILE A 40 -4.44 4.45 16.27
N ASN A 41 -4.34 5.78 16.15
CA ASN A 41 -5.38 6.64 15.62
C ASN A 41 -4.77 7.51 14.52
N VAL A 42 -5.23 7.36 13.27
CA VAL A 42 -4.74 8.11 12.11
C VAL A 42 -5.89 8.39 11.16
N LYS A 43 -5.94 9.60 10.62
CA LYS A 43 -6.83 9.96 9.52
C LYS A 43 -5.99 10.50 8.38
N VAL A 44 -6.27 10.04 7.16
CA VAL A 44 -5.62 10.48 5.94
C VAL A 44 -6.68 11.06 5.02
N GLY A 45 -6.53 12.33 4.65
CA GLY A 45 -7.40 13.03 3.70
C GLY A 45 -7.13 12.62 2.25
N ARG A 46 -8.04 12.99 1.35
CA ARG A 46 -7.80 12.81 -0.09
C ARG A 46 -6.61 13.65 -0.55
N GLN A 47 -5.76 13.07 -1.41
CA GLN A 47 -4.53 13.71 -1.93
C GLN A 47 -3.50 14.08 -0.84
N GLU A 48 -3.67 13.61 0.38
CA GLU A 48 -2.72 13.82 1.46
C GLU A 48 -1.56 12.82 1.37
N VAL A 49 -0.36 13.28 1.72
CA VAL A 49 0.83 12.45 1.87
C VAL A 49 1.18 12.37 3.36
N VAL A 50 1.07 11.18 3.92
CA VAL A 50 1.43 10.90 5.32
C VAL A 50 2.72 10.09 5.35
N VAL A 51 3.70 10.55 6.15
CA VAL A 51 4.98 9.88 6.35
C VAL A 51 5.01 9.29 7.76
N VAL A 52 5.21 7.97 7.85
CA VAL A 52 5.37 7.25 9.11
C VAL A 52 6.85 7.05 9.41
N ILE A 53 7.34 7.68 10.46
CA ILE A 53 8.76 7.66 10.87
C ILE A 53 8.91 6.93 12.20
N GLY A 54 9.99 6.21 12.38
CA GLY A 54 10.33 5.53 13.62
C GLY A 54 11.42 4.48 13.43
N PRO A 55 11.99 3.95 14.51
CA PRO A 55 13.06 2.94 14.47
C PRO A 55 12.60 1.64 13.80
N SER A 56 13.57 0.77 13.46
CA SER A 56 13.25 -0.58 12.99
C SER A 56 12.47 -1.34 14.06
N GLY A 57 11.43 -2.09 13.63
CA GLY A 57 10.58 -2.85 14.54
C GLY A 57 9.46 -2.06 15.22
N SER A 58 9.32 -0.75 14.98
CA SER A 58 8.27 0.08 15.63
C SER A 58 6.85 -0.09 15.06
N GLY A 59 6.60 -1.12 14.26
CA GLY A 59 5.24 -1.39 13.76
C GLY A 59 4.83 -0.67 12.47
N LYS A 60 5.69 0.18 11.86
CA LYS A 60 5.35 0.94 10.63
C LYS A 60 4.81 0.07 9.49
N SER A 61 5.55 -0.98 9.15
CA SER A 61 5.13 -1.92 8.09
C SER A 61 3.89 -2.72 8.49
N THR A 62 3.72 -3.01 9.77
CA THR A 62 2.53 -3.69 10.31
C THR A 62 1.30 -2.82 10.12
N LEU A 63 1.40 -1.52 10.45
CA LEU A 63 0.30 -0.56 10.27
C LEU A 63 -0.15 -0.51 8.79
N ILE A 64 0.80 -0.32 7.87
CA ILE A 64 0.49 -0.27 6.43
C ILE A 64 -0.14 -1.58 5.95
N ARG A 65 0.35 -2.74 6.42
CA ARG A 65 -0.23 -4.04 6.08
C ARG A 65 -1.62 -4.27 6.66
N CYS A 66 -1.96 -3.63 7.77
CA CYS A 66 -3.31 -3.70 8.32
C CYS A 66 -4.33 -2.97 7.42
N ILE A 67 -3.95 -1.85 6.77
CA ILE A 67 -4.85 -1.06 5.92
C ILE A 67 -5.41 -1.88 4.74
N ASN A 68 -4.60 -2.73 4.13
CA ASN A 68 -5.02 -3.58 2.99
C ASN A 68 -5.28 -5.05 3.38
N ARG A 69 -5.39 -5.33 4.66
CA ARG A 69 -5.65 -6.66 5.22
C ARG A 69 -4.59 -7.71 4.83
N LEU A 70 -3.34 -7.33 4.60
CA LEU A 70 -2.21 -8.26 4.54
C LEU A 70 -1.79 -8.72 5.94
N GLU A 71 -2.10 -7.92 6.94
CA GLU A 71 -2.02 -8.26 8.36
C GLU A 71 -3.37 -7.98 9.02
N VAL A 72 -3.79 -8.85 9.94
CA VAL A 72 -5.06 -8.69 10.66
C VAL A 72 -4.78 -7.94 11.96
N HIS A 73 -5.41 -6.79 12.16
CA HIS A 73 -5.41 -6.11 13.45
C HIS A 73 -6.27 -6.87 14.47
N ASP A 74 -5.95 -6.75 15.75
CA ASP A 74 -6.63 -7.50 16.80
C ASP A 74 -7.82 -6.73 17.36
N ASP A 75 -7.68 -5.42 17.56
CA ASP A 75 -8.73 -4.53 18.07
C ASP A 75 -8.75 -3.21 17.27
N GLY A 76 -9.85 -2.47 17.39
CA GLY A 76 -10.05 -1.18 16.71
C GLY A 76 -10.69 -1.30 15.34
N ASN A 77 -10.79 -0.18 14.65
CA ASN A 77 -11.45 -0.08 13.35
C ASN A 77 -10.52 0.54 12.30
N ILE A 78 -10.59 0.03 11.09
CA ILE A 78 -9.96 0.61 9.90
C ILE A 78 -11.03 0.74 8.84
N SER A 79 -11.12 1.91 8.20
CA SER A 79 -11.93 2.09 6.99
C SER A 79 -11.11 2.73 5.88
N VAL A 80 -11.42 2.36 4.65
CA VAL A 80 -10.79 2.87 3.43
C VAL A 80 -11.91 3.31 2.48
N ASP A 81 -11.88 4.56 2.08
CA ASP A 81 -12.88 5.21 1.22
C ASP A 81 -14.33 4.93 1.70
N GLY A 82 -14.56 5.11 3.00
CA GLY A 82 -15.85 4.86 3.64
C GLY A 82 -16.19 3.38 3.89
N THR A 83 -15.42 2.44 3.35
CA THR A 83 -15.64 1.00 3.50
C THR A 83 -14.87 0.47 4.71
N ALA A 84 -15.57 -0.01 5.74
CA ALA A 84 -14.94 -0.60 6.93
C ALA A 84 -14.28 -1.95 6.58
N LEU A 85 -13.06 -2.18 7.07
CA LEU A 85 -12.39 -3.46 6.96
C LEU A 85 -13.10 -4.51 7.81
N THR A 86 -13.58 -5.57 7.15
CA THR A 86 -14.21 -6.71 7.81
C THR A 86 -13.44 -8.00 7.55
N THR A 87 -13.96 -9.13 8.03
CA THR A 87 -13.44 -10.47 7.73
C THR A 87 -13.99 -11.04 6.43
N ASP A 88 -14.95 -10.38 5.78
CA ASP A 88 -15.53 -10.83 4.52
C ASP A 88 -14.52 -10.74 3.38
N ILE A 89 -14.37 -11.83 2.64
CA ILE A 89 -13.42 -11.93 1.51
C ILE A 89 -13.79 -10.94 0.40
N LYS A 90 -15.06 -10.69 0.13
CA LYS A 90 -15.49 -9.73 -0.89
C LYS A 90 -15.11 -8.31 -0.52
N ASN A 91 -15.31 -7.92 0.74
CA ASN A 91 -14.90 -6.64 1.30
C ASN A 91 -13.37 -6.44 1.18
N ILE A 92 -12.59 -7.47 1.52
CA ILE A 92 -11.12 -7.42 1.42
C ILE A 92 -10.68 -7.23 -0.04
N GLN A 93 -11.33 -7.90 -0.99
CA GLN A 93 -11.01 -7.76 -2.41
C GLN A 93 -11.34 -6.36 -2.94
N GLU A 94 -12.45 -5.77 -2.52
CA GLU A 94 -12.83 -4.41 -2.87
C GLU A 94 -11.78 -3.41 -2.37
N ILE A 95 -11.43 -3.44 -1.10
CA ILE A 95 -10.40 -2.58 -0.51
C ILE A 95 -9.04 -2.75 -1.21
N ARG A 96 -8.65 -3.98 -1.55
CA ARG A 96 -7.39 -4.24 -2.27
C ARG A 96 -7.38 -3.75 -3.71
N ARG A 97 -8.53 -3.56 -4.33
CA ARG A 97 -8.62 -2.91 -5.66
C ARG A 97 -8.38 -1.41 -5.58
N GLU A 98 -8.80 -0.79 -4.49
CA GLU A 98 -8.66 0.65 -4.26
C GLU A 98 -7.31 1.03 -3.63
N THR A 99 -6.60 0.05 -3.03
CA THR A 99 -5.32 0.29 -2.36
C THR A 99 -4.15 -0.34 -3.10
N GLY A 100 -3.35 0.46 -3.79
CA GLY A 100 -2.05 0.02 -4.33
C GLY A 100 -0.99 -0.08 -3.24
N MET A 101 -0.17 -1.12 -3.27
CA MET A 101 0.95 -1.29 -2.32
C MET A 101 2.27 -1.53 -3.03
N VAL A 102 3.30 -0.78 -2.61
CA VAL A 102 4.68 -0.99 -3.03
C VAL A 102 5.47 -1.55 -1.85
N PHE A 103 6.02 -2.75 -2.01
CA PHE A 103 6.82 -3.42 -0.99
C PHE A 103 8.28 -2.95 -1.02
N GLN A 104 8.97 -3.05 0.10
CA GLN A 104 10.40 -2.70 0.21
C GLN A 104 11.28 -3.54 -0.74
N GLY A 105 10.94 -4.80 -0.97
CA GLY A 105 11.63 -5.69 -1.91
C GLY A 105 11.06 -5.63 -3.34
N PHE A 106 10.18 -4.66 -3.65
CA PHE A 106 9.47 -4.47 -4.92
C PHE A 106 8.59 -5.64 -5.35
N ASN A 107 8.94 -6.87 -5.02
CA ASN A 107 8.20 -8.13 -5.29
C ASN A 107 7.73 -8.25 -6.75
N LEU A 108 8.60 -7.89 -7.69
CA LEU A 108 8.35 -8.09 -9.11
C LEU A 108 8.44 -9.58 -9.44
N PHE A 109 7.61 -10.03 -10.38
CA PHE A 109 7.68 -11.40 -10.92
C PHE A 109 8.93 -11.54 -11.81
N PRO A 110 9.96 -12.30 -11.40
CA PRO A 110 11.26 -12.30 -12.09
C PRO A 110 11.20 -12.94 -13.48
N HIS A 111 10.23 -13.82 -13.73
CA HIS A 111 10.00 -14.53 -14.98
C HIS A 111 9.09 -13.80 -15.97
N LEU A 112 8.60 -12.62 -15.61
CA LEU A 112 7.77 -11.77 -16.45
C LEU A 112 8.54 -10.51 -16.85
N THR A 113 8.28 -10.01 -18.06
CA THR A 113 8.79 -8.71 -18.47
C THR A 113 8.22 -7.58 -17.61
N VAL A 114 8.83 -6.41 -17.66
CA VAL A 114 8.35 -5.19 -17.01
C VAL A 114 6.92 -4.86 -17.40
N LEU A 115 6.63 -4.87 -18.71
CA LEU A 115 5.28 -4.64 -19.23
C LEU A 115 4.28 -5.63 -18.65
N THR A 116 4.61 -6.91 -18.64
CA THR A 116 3.72 -7.95 -18.11
C THR A 116 3.55 -7.85 -16.60
N ASN A 117 4.59 -7.47 -15.85
CA ASN A 117 4.50 -7.19 -14.42
C ASN A 117 3.46 -6.11 -14.08
N VAL A 118 3.37 -5.07 -14.90
CA VAL A 118 2.38 -4.00 -14.73
C VAL A 118 1.00 -4.43 -15.24
N ALA A 119 0.92 -5.09 -16.38
CA ALA A 119 -0.34 -5.48 -17.02
C ALA A 119 -1.08 -6.63 -16.33
N ILE A 120 -0.41 -7.43 -15.47
CA ILE A 120 -1.00 -8.66 -14.90
C ILE A 120 -2.19 -8.36 -13.97
N GLY A 121 -2.13 -7.27 -13.18
CA GLY A 121 -3.21 -6.84 -12.31
C GLY A 121 -4.48 -6.52 -13.10
N PRO A 122 -4.44 -5.56 -14.02
CA PRO A 122 -5.56 -5.23 -14.91
C PRO A 122 -6.17 -6.44 -15.62
N ARG A 123 -5.32 -7.37 -16.11
CA ARG A 123 -5.81 -8.59 -16.78
C ARG A 123 -6.51 -9.56 -15.83
N ARG A 124 -5.91 -9.85 -14.68
CA ARG A 124 -6.37 -10.94 -13.80
C ARG A 124 -7.43 -10.49 -12.81
N VAL A 125 -7.36 -9.24 -12.35
CA VAL A 125 -8.26 -8.71 -11.33
C VAL A 125 -9.42 -7.92 -11.93
N ARG A 126 -9.12 -7.08 -12.95
CA ARG A 126 -10.14 -6.24 -13.61
C ARG A 126 -10.72 -6.90 -14.87
N GLY A 127 -10.16 -8.03 -15.33
CA GLY A 127 -10.65 -8.77 -16.51
C GLY A 127 -10.40 -8.06 -17.84
N LEU A 128 -9.47 -7.10 -17.91
CA LEU A 128 -9.18 -6.39 -19.14
C LEU A 128 -8.59 -7.31 -20.23
N PRO A 129 -8.96 -7.11 -21.51
CA PRO A 129 -8.27 -7.75 -22.62
C PRO A 129 -6.77 -7.48 -22.59
N LYS A 130 -5.97 -8.42 -23.14
CA LYS A 130 -4.50 -8.29 -23.12
C LYS A 130 -4.01 -6.96 -23.71
N SER A 131 -4.55 -6.57 -24.86
CA SER A 131 -4.16 -5.33 -25.56
C SER A 131 -4.44 -4.08 -24.75
N GLU A 132 -5.58 -4.02 -24.07
CA GLU A 132 -5.96 -2.88 -23.22
C GLU A 132 -5.10 -2.81 -21.95
N ALA A 133 -4.82 -3.96 -21.32
CA ALA A 133 -3.97 -4.01 -20.14
C ALA A 133 -2.51 -3.64 -20.47
N GLU A 134 -1.99 -4.06 -21.62
CA GLU A 134 -0.65 -3.66 -22.09
C GLU A 134 -0.58 -2.18 -22.46
N LYS A 135 -1.63 -1.62 -23.06
CA LYS A 135 -1.73 -0.18 -23.33
C LYS A 135 -1.69 0.61 -22.03
N LEU A 136 -2.53 0.27 -21.06
CA LEU A 136 -2.53 0.88 -19.73
C LEU A 136 -1.15 0.77 -19.07
N ALA A 137 -0.53 -0.40 -19.14
CA ALA A 137 0.80 -0.62 -18.57
C ALA A 137 1.85 0.30 -19.20
N MET A 138 1.84 0.49 -20.53
CA MET A 138 2.74 1.42 -21.23
C MET A 138 2.50 2.88 -20.82
N GLU A 139 1.25 3.30 -20.66
CA GLU A 139 0.91 4.64 -20.18
C GLU A 139 1.48 4.87 -18.77
N LEU A 140 1.37 3.88 -17.87
CA LEU A 140 1.90 3.96 -16.51
C LEU A 140 3.44 3.92 -16.48
N LEU A 141 4.08 3.10 -17.32
CA LEU A 141 5.54 3.09 -17.48
C LEU A 141 6.05 4.45 -18.00
N THR A 142 5.32 5.08 -18.89
CA THR A 142 5.63 6.43 -19.38
C THR A 142 5.50 7.46 -18.24
N ARG A 143 4.44 7.36 -17.44
CA ARG A 143 4.23 8.24 -16.28
C ARG A 143 5.35 8.14 -15.25
N VAL A 144 5.90 6.95 -15.03
CA VAL A 144 7.07 6.75 -14.13
C VAL A 144 8.42 6.91 -14.86
N LYS A 145 8.41 7.34 -16.13
CA LYS A 145 9.58 7.69 -16.95
C LYS A 145 10.56 6.54 -17.21
N ILE A 146 10.03 5.34 -17.53
CA ILE A 146 10.82 4.17 -17.92
C ILE A 146 10.13 3.31 -19.01
N PRO A 147 9.45 3.88 -20.03
CA PRO A 147 8.77 3.08 -21.05
C PRO A 147 9.74 2.21 -21.86
N GLU A 148 10.99 2.64 -22.03
CA GLU A 148 12.04 1.91 -22.76
C GLU A 148 12.49 0.60 -22.07
N GLN A 149 12.06 0.38 -20.82
CA GLN A 149 12.36 -0.83 -20.07
C GLN A 149 11.28 -1.91 -20.22
N ALA A 150 10.21 -1.67 -21.00
CA ALA A 150 9.01 -2.52 -21.07
C ALA A 150 9.30 -4.00 -21.36
N ASP A 151 10.22 -4.28 -22.26
CA ASP A 151 10.56 -5.65 -22.71
C ASP A 151 11.63 -6.34 -21.85
N LYS A 152 12.23 -5.63 -20.90
CA LYS A 152 13.25 -6.18 -20.02
C LYS A 152 12.64 -6.99 -18.87
N PHE A 153 13.46 -7.83 -18.25
CA PHE A 153 13.13 -8.56 -17.04
C PHE A 153 13.65 -7.82 -15.79
N PRO A 154 13.05 -8.03 -14.61
CA PRO A 154 13.47 -7.35 -13.37
C PRO A 154 14.96 -7.42 -13.07
N ALA A 155 15.60 -8.57 -13.33
CA ALA A 155 17.04 -8.76 -13.10
C ALA A 155 17.95 -7.85 -13.96
N GLN A 156 17.42 -7.27 -15.03
CA GLN A 156 18.13 -6.36 -15.93
C GLN A 156 18.01 -4.88 -15.54
N LEU A 157 17.29 -4.61 -14.44
CA LEU A 157 16.97 -3.26 -13.98
C LEU A 157 17.79 -2.89 -12.74
N SER A 158 18.14 -1.63 -12.62
CA SER A 158 18.63 -1.06 -11.35
C SER A 158 17.53 -1.07 -10.28
N GLY A 159 17.90 -1.00 -9.01
CA GLY A 159 16.93 -0.93 -7.90
C GLY A 159 15.92 0.21 -8.05
N GLY A 160 16.38 1.39 -8.48
CA GLY A 160 15.50 2.54 -8.74
C GLY A 160 14.51 2.30 -9.90
N GLN A 161 14.94 1.59 -10.95
CA GLN A 161 14.05 1.20 -12.04
C GLN A 161 13.04 0.14 -11.58
N GLN A 162 13.45 -0.86 -10.80
CA GLN A 162 12.54 -1.85 -10.22
C GLN A 162 11.49 -1.18 -9.31
N GLN A 163 11.89 -0.19 -8.53
CA GLN A 163 10.96 0.60 -7.72
C GLN A 163 9.91 1.31 -8.58
N ARG A 164 10.32 1.94 -9.68
CA ARG A 164 9.40 2.60 -10.62
C ARG A 164 8.42 1.61 -11.26
N VAL A 165 8.88 0.41 -11.63
CA VAL A 165 8.00 -0.68 -12.11
C VAL A 165 6.99 -1.08 -11.03
N ALA A 166 7.42 -1.23 -9.78
CA ALA A 166 6.52 -1.56 -8.66
C ALA A 166 5.48 -0.46 -8.42
N ILE A 167 5.86 0.81 -8.56
CA ILE A 167 4.92 1.95 -8.49
C ILE A 167 3.93 1.88 -9.66
N ALA A 168 4.39 1.69 -10.89
CA ALA A 168 3.51 1.56 -12.06
C ALA A 168 2.51 0.41 -11.87
N ARG A 169 2.97 -0.74 -11.37
CA ARG A 169 2.11 -1.90 -11.07
C ARG A 169 1.07 -1.60 -9.98
N ALA A 170 1.43 -0.81 -8.96
CA ALA A 170 0.50 -0.42 -7.90
C ALA A 170 -0.56 0.59 -8.37
N LEU A 171 -0.28 1.34 -9.44
CA LEU A 171 -1.20 2.30 -10.05
C LEU A 171 -2.13 1.66 -11.10
N ALA A 172 -1.81 0.44 -11.56
CA ALA A 172 -2.54 -0.29 -12.58
C ALA A 172 -3.78 -1.00 -12.01
#